data_36f7c707b0c06762bfc4b060568e6486
#
_entry.id   36f7c707b0c06762bfc4b060568e6486
#
_cell.length_a   1.000
_cell.length_b   1.000
_cell.length_c   1.000
_cell.angle_alpha   90.00
_cell.angle_beta   90.00
_cell.angle_gamma   90.00
#
_symmetry.space_group_name_H-M   'P 1'
#
loop_
_entity.id
_entity.type
_entity.pdbx_description
1 polymer ?
#
loop_
_entity_poly.entity_id
_entity_poly.type
_entity_poly.pdbx_seq_one_letter_code
_entity_poly.pdbx_strand_id
1 'polypeptide(L)'
;MEQKKDFKNWHQKKIKLHEDKQRPFFHEREVWFASLGVNIGFEQDGRGDKFLRPIIVIRKFNNEVLWILPLTKNIKRGKYYMQISISDNRELSTVILSQIRLLDSKRLQYKIGDTSVDGLKEIKKRLAALIEA
;
A
#
# COMPACT_ATOMS: atom_id res chain seq x y z
N MET A 1 7.12 2.66 -25.01
CA MET A 1 6.14 3.76 -25.00
C MET A 1 5.53 3.90 -23.61
N GLU A 2 5.74 5.03 -22.98
CA GLU A 2 5.17 5.26 -21.65
C GLU A 2 3.65 5.35 -21.72
N GLN A 3 2.99 4.66 -20.81
CA GLN A 3 1.54 4.72 -20.70
C GLN A 3 1.14 6.07 -20.09
N LYS A 4 0.23 6.76 -20.76
CA LYS A 4 -0.27 8.05 -20.29
C LYS A 4 -1.07 7.85 -19.00
N LYS A 5 -0.70 8.56 -17.94
CA LYS A 5 -1.39 8.51 -16.65
C LYS A 5 -2.59 9.44 -16.63
N ASP A 6 -3.68 9.01 -15.99
CA ASP A 6 -4.93 9.74 -15.89
C ASP A 6 -4.95 10.67 -14.67
N PHE A 7 -4.15 11.72 -14.71
CA PHE A 7 -4.08 12.69 -13.62
C PHE A 7 -5.38 13.47 -13.42
N LYS A 8 -6.11 13.72 -14.50
CA LYS A 8 -7.34 14.53 -14.45
C LYS A 8 -8.42 13.85 -13.61
N ASN A 9 -8.73 12.58 -13.88
CA ASN A 9 -9.73 11.84 -13.10
C ASN A 9 -9.23 11.55 -11.69
N TRP A 10 -7.93 11.33 -11.52
CA TRP A 10 -7.35 11.17 -10.19
C TRP A 10 -7.53 12.44 -9.35
N HIS A 11 -7.31 13.60 -9.92
CA HIS A 11 -7.52 14.87 -9.21
C HIS A 11 -8.94 14.98 -8.66
N GLN A 12 -9.95 14.63 -9.45
CA GLN A 12 -11.35 14.65 -9.03
C GLN A 12 -11.63 13.62 -7.92
N LYS A 13 -11.11 12.41 -8.06
CA LYS A 13 -11.23 11.36 -7.04
C LYS A 13 -10.58 11.79 -5.72
N LYS A 14 -9.43 12.43 -5.81
CA LYS A 14 -8.68 12.94 -4.66
C LYS A 14 -9.50 13.95 -3.86
N ILE A 15 -10.20 14.86 -4.55
CA ILE A 15 -11.08 15.83 -3.90
C ILE A 15 -12.18 15.10 -3.11
N LYS A 16 -12.83 14.11 -3.69
CA LYS A 16 -13.88 13.34 -3.03
C LYS A 16 -13.35 12.59 -1.80
N LEU A 17 -12.17 11.99 -1.89
CA LEU A 17 -11.54 11.33 -0.76
C LEU A 17 -11.26 12.31 0.38
N HIS A 18 -10.77 13.49 0.05
CA HIS A 18 -10.47 14.52 1.04
C HIS A 18 -11.73 15.01 1.77
N GLU A 19 -12.84 15.14 1.05
CA GLU A 19 -14.11 15.61 1.59
C GLU A 19 -14.87 14.55 2.38
N ASP A 20 -14.50 13.28 2.27
CA ASP A 20 -15.15 12.21 3.00
C ASP A 20 -14.92 12.39 4.51
N LYS A 21 -16.00 12.34 5.28
CA LYS A 21 -15.95 12.53 6.73
C LYS A 21 -15.71 11.22 7.49
N GLN A 22 -15.84 10.09 6.82
CA GLN A 22 -15.70 8.78 7.46
C GLN A 22 -14.33 8.18 7.19
N ARG A 23 -13.81 7.48 8.20
CA ARG A 23 -12.55 6.75 8.13
C ARG A 23 -12.77 5.31 8.57
N PRO A 24 -12.23 4.32 7.85
CA PRO A 24 -12.32 2.94 8.31
C PRO A 24 -11.42 2.72 9.52
N PHE A 25 -11.78 1.75 10.36
CA PHE A 25 -10.86 1.22 11.38
C PHE A 25 -9.85 0.31 10.71
N PHE A 26 -8.60 0.45 11.08
CA PHE A 26 -7.53 -0.36 10.53
C PHE A 26 -6.51 -0.70 11.61
N HIS A 27 -5.74 -1.77 11.38
CA HIS A 27 -4.69 -2.24 12.28
C HIS A 27 -3.43 -2.59 11.50
N GLU A 28 -2.30 -2.62 12.21
CA GLU A 28 -1.04 -3.11 11.64
C GLU A 28 -1.19 -4.55 11.18
N ARG A 29 -0.44 -4.96 10.17
CA ARG A 29 -0.47 -6.26 9.49
C ARG A 29 -1.63 -6.44 8.50
N GLU A 30 -2.61 -5.58 8.52
CA GLU A 30 -3.74 -5.67 7.59
C GLU A 30 -3.33 -5.30 6.17
N VAL A 31 -3.90 -6.01 5.22
CA VAL A 31 -3.76 -5.74 3.79
C VAL A 31 -5.08 -5.16 3.29
N TRP A 32 -4.98 -4.00 2.66
CA TRP A 32 -6.13 -3.25 2.16
C TRP A 32 -5.94 -2.89 0.70
N PHE A 33 -7.03 -2.75 -0.05
CA PHE A 33 -7.02 -1.96 -1.27
C PHE A 33 -7.16 -0.48 -0.90
N ALA A 34 -6.20 0.32 -1.34
CA ALA A 34 -6.17 1.76 -1.10
C ALA A 34 -6.14 2.53 -2.41
N SER A 35 -6.80 3.70 -2.43
CA SER A 35 -6.74 4.62 -3.57
C SER A 35 -5.41 5.36 -3.56
N LEU A 36 -4.41 4.82 -4.26
CA LEU A 36 -3.08 5.43 -4.37
C LEU A 36 -3.01 6.49 -5.46
N GLY A 37 -3.94 6.46 -6.40
CA GLY A 37 -3.99 7.41 -7.49
C GLY A 37 -2.97 7.17 -8.56
N VAL A 38 -2.62 8.22 -9.27
CA VAL A 38 -1.51 8.23 -10.21
C VAL A 38 -0.46 9.20 -9.72
N ASN A 39 0.80 8.80 -9.82
CA ASN A 39 1.91 9.51 -9.25
C ASN A 39 2.99 9.75 -10.30
N ILE A 40 4.10 10.33 -9.91
CA ILE A 40 5.14 10.72 -10.87
C ILE A 40 6.08 9.57 -11.16
N GLY A 41 6.31 9.29 -12.46
CA GLY A 41 7.32 8.34 -12.91
C GLY A 41 7.16 6.96 -12.30
N PHE A 42 8.16 6.51 -11.55
CA PHE A 42 8.21 5.16 -10.98
C PHE A 42 7.57 5.03 -9.60
N GLU A 43 7.00 6.10 -9.05
CA GLU A 43 6.18 5.98 -7.85
C GLU A 43 4.97 5.10 -8.14
N GLN A 44 4.62 4.23 -7.18
CA GLN A 44 3.53 3.28 -7.39
C GLN A 44 2.17 3.95 -7.54
N ASP A 45 1.43 3.51 -8.55
CA ASP A 45 0.08 3.97 -8.84
C ASP A 45 -0.95 2.94 -8.39
N GLY A 46 -2.19 3.39 -8.22
CA GLY A 46 -3.37 2.54 -8.21
C GLY A 46 -3.86 2.29 -9.64
N ARG A 47 -4.82 1.38 -9.78
CA ARG A 47 -5.38 0.96 -11.07
C ARG A 47 -6.90 1.00 -11.05
N GLY A 48 -7.48 1.07 -12.26
CA GLY A 48 -8.93 1.10 -12.44
C GLY A 48 -9.53 2.46 -12.10
N ASP A 49 -10.85 2.51 -12.09
CA ASP A 49 -11.62 3.76 -11.92
C ASP A 49 -11.42 4.39 -10.53
N LYS A 50 -11.09 3.57 -9.53
CA LYS A 50 -10.87 4.02 -8.15
C LYS A 50 -9.40 4.17 -7.79
N PHE A 51 -8.51 3.94 -8.76
CA PHE A 51 -7.06 4.06 -8.58
C PHE A 51 -6.53 3.20 -7.42
N LEU A 52 -6.96 1.93 -7.38
CA LEU A 52 -6.69 1.02 -6.27
C LEU A 52 -5.40 0.25 -6.44
N ARG A 53 -4.71 0.04 -5.33
CA ARG A 53 -3.57 -0.87 -5.21
C ARG A 53 -3.62 -1.57 -3.85
N PRO A 54 -3.27 -2.86 -3.77
CA PRO A 54 -3.13 -3.49 -2.47
C PRO A 54 -1.92 -2.92 -1.75
N ILE A 55 -2.11 -2.68 -0.46
CA ILE A 55 -1.07 -2.17 0.44
C ILE A 55 -1.08 -2.96 1.74
N ILE A 56 0.03 -2.96 2.45
CA ILE A 56 0.10 -3.52 3.80
C ILE A 56 0.35 -2.40 4.81
N VAL A 57 -0.38 -2.44 5.93
CA VAL A 57 -0.24 -1.49 7.03
C VAL A 57 0.98 -1.88 7.86
N ILE A 58 2.00 -1.02 7.89
CA ILE A 58 3.26 -1.26 8.61
C ILE A 58 3.23 -0.61 9.98
N ARG A 59 2.71 0.60 10.07
CA ARG A 59 2.65 1.36 11.32
C ARG A 59 1.39 2.19 11.37
N LYS A 60 0.64 2.04 12.45
CA LYS A 60 -0.51 2.90 12.75
C LYS A 60 -0.06 3.96 13.74
N PHE A 61 -0.10 5.22 13.35
CA PHE A 61 0.23 6.33 14.25
C PHE A 61 -0.99 6.76 15.06
N ASN A 62 -2.14 6.82 14.41
CA ASN A 62 -3.44 7.18 14.99
C ASN A 62 -4.53 6.71 14.02
N ASN A 63 -5.77 7.18 14.21
CA ASN A 63 -6.87 6.80 13.31
C ASN A 63 -6.84 7.54 11.96
N GLU A 64 -6.00 8.55 11.80
CA GLU A 64 -5.94 9.37 10.60
C GLU A 64 -4.80 9.00 9.66
N VAL A 65 -3.61 8.69 10.19
CA VAL A 65 -2.42 8.47 9.35
C VAL A 65 -1.67 7.20 9.70
N LEU A 66 -1.06 6.62 8.69
CA LEU A 66 -0.36 5.35 8.77
C LEU A 66 0.79 5.28 7.77
N TRP A 67 1.76 4.41 8.03
CA TRP A 67 2.76 4.01 7.04
C TRP A 67 2.34 2.73 6.36
N ILE A 68 2.49 2.70 5.05
CA ILE A 68 2.19 1.54 4.23
C ILE A 68 3.34 1.19 3.28
N LEU A 69 3.29 -0.05 2.80
CA LEU A 69 4.09 -0.50 1.67
C LEU A 69 3.16 -1.02 0.59
N PRO A 70 3.39 -0.64 -0.67
CA PRO A 70 2.59 -1.17 -1.76
C PRO A 70 2.93 -2.62 -2.05
N LEU A 71 1.94 -3.37 -2.52
CA LEU A 71 2.08 -4.75 -2.94
C LEU A 71 1.90 -4.86 -4.45
N THR A 72 2.53 -5.87 -5.05
CA THR A 72 2.31 -6.24 -6.44
C THR A 72 2.17 -7.76 -6.54
N LYS A 73 1.38 -8.22 -7.52
CA LYS A 73 1.27 -9.65 -7.83
C LYS A 73 2.47 -10.17 -8.62
N ASN A 74 3.22 -9.29 -9.24
CA ASN A 74 4.41 -9.68 -10.00
C ASN A 74 5.48 -10.16 -9.03
N ILE A 75 6.07 -11.33 -9.33
CA ILE A 75 7.17 -11.85 -8.54
C ILE A 75 8.43 -11.07 -8.90
N LYS A 76 8.98 -10.36 -7.92
CA LYS A 76 10.23 -9.62 -8.05
C LYS A 76 11.20 -10.07 -6.97
N ARG A 77 12.48 -10.09 -7.30
CA ARG A 77 13.54 -10.55 -6.39
C ARG A 77 14.55 -9.45 -6.15
N GLY A 78 15.27 -9.56 -5.05
CA GLY A 78 16.30 -8.62 -4.65
C GLY A 78 16.00 -8.00 -3.30
N LYS A 79 16.92 -7.18 -2.80
CA LYS A 79 16.87 -6.61 -1.44
C LYS A 79 15.71 -5.63 -1.20
N TYR A 80 15.10 -5.14 -2.28
CA TYR A 80 13.98 -4.19 -2.17
C TYR A 80 12.61 -4.86 -2.20
N TYR A 81 12.57 -6.19 -2.30
CA TYR A 81 11.33 -6.93 -2.45
C TYR A 81 11.26 -8.08 -1.46
N MET A 82 10.07 -8.35 -0.97
CA MET A 82 9.83 -9.47 -0.08
C MET A 82 8.45 -10.06 -0.36
N GLN A 83 8.37 -11.38 -0.41
CA GLN A 83 7.09 -12.06 -0.62
C GLN A 83 6.40 -12.33 0.71
N ILE A 84 5.08 -12.13 0.75
CA ILE A 84 4.23 -12.43 1.90
C ILE A 84 3.02 -13.23 1.47
N SER A 85 2.45 -13.98 2.42
CA SER A 85 1.14 -14.60 2.27
C SER A 85 0.09 -13.75 2.97
N ILE A 86 -1.10 -13.68 2.37
CA ILE A 86 -2.26 -13.02 2.97
C ILE A 86 -3.15 -14.14 3.52
N SER A 87 -3.61 -14.01 4.76
CA SER A 87 -4.13 -15.07 5.63
C SER A 87 -5.18 -16.02 5.01
N ASP A 88 -6.14 -15.50 4.27
CA ASP A 88 -7.22 -16.34 3.71
C ASP A 88 -6.99 -16.65 2.25
N ASN A 89 -5.99 -16.10 1.66
CA ASN A 89 -5.63 -16.28 0.27
C ASN A 89 -4.19 -16.77 0.22
N ARG A 90 -4.00 -18.02 -0.17
CA ARG A 90 -2.66 -18.62 -0.26
C ARG A 90 -1.80 -18.04 -1.38
N GLU A 91 -2.29 -17.04 -2.08
CA GLU A 91 -1.51 -16.34 -3.09
C GLU A 91 -0.41 -15.51 -2.43
N LEU A 92 0.76 -15.58 -3.01
CA LEU A 92 1.89 -14.75 -2.60
C LEU A 92 1.76 -13.37 -3.24
N SER A 93 2.03 -12.34 -2.46
CA SER A 93 2.17 -10.97 -2.94
C SER A 93 3.58 -10.50 -2.65
N THR A 94 4.10 -9.64 -3.51
CA THR A 94 5.42 -9.05 -3.32
C THR A 94 5.28 -7.67 -2.70
N VAL A 95 5.94 -7.46 -1.57
CA VAL A 95 6.04 -6.16 -0.88
C VAL A 95 7.16 -5.37 -1.53
N ILE A 96 6.89 -4.13 -1.90
CA ILE A 96 7.90 -3.21 -2.48
C ILE A 96 8.47 -2.38 -1.34
N LEU A 97 9.56 -2.86 -0.74
CA LEU A 97 10.14 -2.27 0.48
C LEU A 97 10.63 -0.84 0.29
N SER A 98 11.10 -0.51 -0.92
CA SER A 98 11.64 0.82 -1.20
C SER A 98 10.58 1.91 -1.29
N GLN A 99 9.30 1.58 -1.34
CA GLN A 99 8.22 2.55 -1.56
C GLN A 99 7.34 2.78 -0.33
N ILE A 100 7.96 2.80 0.84
CA ILE A 100 7.24 3.17 2.08
C ILE A 100 6.72 4.61 1.97
N ARG A 101 5.48 4.82 2.40
CA ARG A 101 4.89 6.16 2.38
C ARG A 101 3.83 6.32 3.45
N LEU A 102 3.58 7.58 3.79
CA LEU A 102 2.47 7.98 4.65
C LEU A 102 1.18 8.03 3.83
N LEU A 103 0.12 7.45 4.39
CA LEU A 103 -1.23 7.63 3.86
C LEU A 103 -2.15 8.24 4.92
N ASP A 104 -3.13 9.00 4.46
CA ASP A 104 -4.33 9.29 5.22
C ASP A 104 -5.27 8.08 5.12
N SER A 105 -5.88 7.68 6.23
CA SER A 105 -6.74 6.49 6.29
C SER A 105 -7.98 6.59 5.39
N LYS A 106 -8.35 7.77 4.95
CA LYS A 106 -9.43 7.96 3.97
C LYS A 106 -9.16 7.27 2.64
N ARG A 107 -7.90 6.98 2.32
CA ARG A 107 -7.53 6.26 1.10
C ARG A 107 -7.84 4.76 1.18
N LEU A 108 -8.00 4.20 2.38
CA LEU A 108 -8.29 2.78 2.57
C LEU A 108 -9.73 2.49 2.14
N GLN A 109 -9.91 1.57 1.20
CA GLN A 109 -11.22 1.28 0.64
C GLN A 109 -11.84 0.01 1.21
N TYR A 110 -11.11 -1.12 1.17
CA TYR A 110 -11.59 -2.37 1.77
C TYR A 110 -10.42 -3.28 2.15
N LYS A 111 -10.62 -4.01 3.24
CA LYS A 111 -9.66 -4.98 3.76
C LYS A 111 -9.69 -6.28 2.98
N ILE A 112 -8.52 -6.84 2.70
CA ILE A 112 -8.38 -8.12 2.00
C ILE A 112 -8.03 -9.25 2.97
N GLY A 113 -7.21 -8.97 3.97
CA GLY A 113 -6.72 -9.98 4.92
C GLY A 113 -5.60 -9.41 5.80
N ASP A 114 -4.81 -10.31 6.37
CA ASP A 114 -3.68 -9.95 7.24
C ASP A 114 -2.44 -10.74 6.85
N THR A 115 -1.27 -10.18 7.07
CA THR A 115 -0.04 -10.99 7.10
C THR A 115 0.20 -11.49 8.53
N SER A 116 1.05 -12.50 8.68
CA SER A 116 1.39 -13.05 10.00
C SER A 116 2.20 -12.05 10.83
N VAL A 117 2.22 -12.26 12.17
CA VAL A 117 3.07 -11.48 13.08
C VAL A 117 4.54 -11.57 12.64
N ASP A 118 5.00 -12.78 12.31
CA ASP A 118 6.37 -13.00 11.86
C ASP A 118 6.65 -12.33 10.51
N GLY A 119 5.66 -12.31 9.63
CA GLY A 119 5.75 -11.61 8.34
C GLY A 119 5.99 -10.11 8.52
N LEU A 120 5.22 -9.48 9.41
CA LEU A 120 5.42 -8.06 9.70
C LEU A 120 6.77 -7.78 10.35
N LYS A 121 7.20 -8.63 11.29
CA LYS A 121 8.53 -8.50 11.91
C LYS A 121 9.64 -8.56 10.88
N GLU A 122 9.56 -9.47 9.93
CA GLU A 122 10.56 -9.60 8.87
C GLU A 122 10.55 -8.37 7.93
N ILE A 123 9.38 -7.85 7.61
CA ILE A 123 9.26 -6.61 6.82
C ILE A 123 9.97 -5.46 7.54
N LYS A 124 9.68 -5.28 8.83
CA LYS A 124 10.28 -4.20 9.63
C LYS A 124 11.80 -4.33 9.71
N LYS A 125 12.30 -5.55 9.87
CA LYS A 125 13.74 -5.85 9.90
C LYS A 125 14.41 -5.43 8.59
N ARG A 126 13.81 -5.79 7.47
CA ARG A 126 14.35 -5.45 6.14
C ARG A 126 14.28 -3.96 5.85
N LEU A 127 13.20 -3.29 6.29
CA LEU A 127 13.10 -1.83 6.18
C LEU A 127 14.20 -1.13 6.97
N ALA A 128 14.43 -1.55 8.21
CA ALA A 128 15.48 -0.99 9.06
C ALA A 128 16.85 -1.17 8.38
N ALA A 129 17.12 -2.32 7.80
CA ALA A 129 18.35 -2.58 7.08
C ALA A 129 18.53 -1.67 5.87
N LEU A 130 17.46 -1.36 5.15
CA LEU A 130 17.53 -0.42 4.01
C LEU A 130 17.84 1.01 4.47
N ILE A 131 17.29 1.42 5.61
CA ILE A 131 17.53 2.76 6.16
C ILE A 131 18.97 2.90 6.64
N GLU A 132 19.51 1.85 7.24
CA GLU A 132 20.86 1.85 7.84
C GLU A 132 21.98 1.55 6.83
N ALA A 133 21.62 1.12 5.64
CA ALA A 133 22.61 0.70 4.63
C ALA A 133 23.52 1.84 4.17
#